data_03040d784e3b6615f7224dae104f6ddc
#
_entry.id   03040d784e3b6615f7224dae104f6ddc
#
_cell.length_a   1.000
_cell.length_b   1.000
_cell.length_c   1.000
_cell.angle_alpha   90.00
_cell.angle_beta   90.00
_cell.angle_gamma   90.00
#
_symmetry.space_group_name_H-M   'P 1'
#
loop_
_entity.id
_entity.type
_entity.pdbx_description
1 polymer ?
#
loop_
_entity_poly.entity_id
_entity_poly.type
_entity_poly.pdbx_seq_one_letter_code
_entity_poly.pdbx_strand_id
1 'polypeptide(L)'
;MTTGLIFDIKEFAINDGPGIRLTVFMKGCPLRCAWCHNPEGISPQPQLNRKTGCMVGKEYTVEELARRICKFRDVFDLSGGGVTFSGGEPTRQPEFVEACALRLNGIHKTLDTSGFCPSATFCRLLGVFDLVYYDLKLADTAAHQRFTGRSNLQILENLHILDESGVPYHIR
;
A
#
# COMPACT_ATOMS: atom_id res chain seq x y z
N MET A 1 -18.67 -7.82 7.61
CA MET A 1 -17.36 -8.33 7.13
C MET A 1 -16.59 -7.17 6.54
N THR A 2 -15.32 -7.03 6.89
CA THR A 2 -14.47 -5.96 6.34
C THR A 2 -14.03 -6.35 4.93
N THR A 3 -14.28 -5.49 3.94
CA THR A 3 -13.88 -5.67 2.55
C THR A 3 -12.94 -4.57 2.10
N GLY A 4 -12.11 -4.86 1.12
CA GLY A 4 -11.22 -3.90 0.48
C GLY A 4 -11.29 -3.96 -1.03
N LEU A 5 -11.15 -2.81 -1.66
CA LEU A 5 -11.16 -2.67 -3.11
C LEU A 5 -9.73 -2.70 -3.64
N ILE A 6 -9.44 -3.69 -4.47
CA ILE A 6 -8.12 -3.97 -5.04
C ILE A 6 -8.21 -3.86 -6.55
N PHE A 7 -7.24 -3.22 -7.20
CA PHE A 7 -7.26 -3.16 -8.67
C PHE A 7 -6.35 -4.18 -9.33
N ASP A 8 -5.30 -4.62 -8.64
CA ASP A 8 -4.42 -5.68 -9.14
C ASP A 8 -3.76 -6.47 -8.00
N ILE A 9 -3.36 -7.69 -8.28
CA ILE A 9 -2.53 -8.53 -7.40
C ILE A 9 -1.44 -9.15 -8.25
N LYS A 10 -0.21 -8.66 -8.09
CA LYS A 10 0.97 -9.13 -8.80
C LYS A 10 1.69 -10.19 -7.98
N GLU A 11 1.75 -11.37 -8.54
CA GLU A 11 2.51 -12.50 -7.98
C GLU A 11 3.95 -12.47 -8.50
N PHE A 12 4.89 -12.98 -7.71
CA PHE A 12 6.33 -13.04 -8.03
C PHE A 12 6.98 -11.68 -8.34
N ALA A 13 6.57 -10.61 -7.63
CA ALA A 13 7.21 -9.31 -7.72
C ALA A 13 8.59 -9.35 -7.03
N ILE A 14 9.61 -8.75 -7.65
CA ILE A 14 11.01 -8.75 -7.15
C ILE A 14 11.52 -7.36 -6.78
N ASN A 15 10.74 -6.30 -7.05
CA ASN A 15 11.13 -4.91 -6.80
C ASN A 15 10.29 -4.22 -5.70
N ASP A 16 9.37 -4.95 -5.08
CA ASP A 16 8.39 -4.39 -4.17
C ASP A 16 8.69 -4.72 -2.69
N GLY A 17 9.91 -5.15 -2.40
CA GLY A 17 10.39 -5.51 -1.06
C GLY A 17 11.45 -6.61 -1.08
N PRO A 18 11.89 -7.08 0.10
CA PRO A 18 12.83 -8.18 0.21
C PRO A 18 12.27 -9.48 -0.38
N GLY A 19 13.12 -10.27 -1.03
CA GLY A 19 12.74 -11.57 -1.57
C GLY A 19 11.68 -11.52 -2.68
N ILE A 20 10.96 -12.61 -2.89
CA ILE A 20 9.84 -12.69 -3.83
C ILE A 20 8.56 -12.25 -3.11
N ARG A 21 7.82 -11.31 -3.72
CA ARG A 21 6.63 -10.70 -3.12
C ARG A 21 5.35 -11.06 -3.86
N LEU A 22 4.26 -11.08 -3.11
CA LEU A 22 2.93 -10.87 -3.67
C LEU A 22 2.54 -9.40 -3.37
N THR A 23 2.36 -8.60 -4.42
CA THR A 23 2.00 -7.18 -4.25
C THR A 23 0.52 -6.98 -4.47
N VAL A 24 -0.15 -6.41 -3.46
CA VAL A 24 -1.58 -6.08 -3.48
C VAL A 24 -1.73 -4.60 -3.79
N PHE A 25 -2.34 -4.27 -4.92
CA PHE A 25 -2.55 -2.90 -5.36
C PHE A 25 -3.96 -2.41 -4.99
N MET A 26 -4.03 -1.59 -3.93
CA MET A 26 -5.27 -1.05 -3.40
C MET A 26 -5.82 0.09 -4.27
N LYS A 27 -7.15 0.24 -4.33
CA LYS A 27 -7.80 1.40 -4.99
C LYS A 27 -8.03 2.54 -4.01
N GLY A 28 -8.04 3.75 -4.58
CA GLY A 28 -8.16 5.00 -3.87
C GLY A 28 -6.80 5.61 -3.57
N CYS A 29 -6.56 6.81 -4.10
CA CYS A 29 -5.38 7.61 -3.77
C CYS A 29 -5.82 9.05 -3.53
N PRO A 30 -5.37 9.72 -2.46
CA PRO A 30 -5.69 11.12 -2.22
C PRO A 30 -4.85 12.07 -3.07
N LEU A 31 -3.72 11.56 -3.61
CA LEU A 31 -2.79 12.30 -4.45
C LEU A 31 -3.18 12.22 -5.93
N ARG A 32 -2.70 13.19 -6.72
CA ARG A 32 -2.88 13.28 -8.17
C ARG A 32 -1.54 13.59 -8.83
N CYS A 33 -0.54 12.73 -8.52
CA CYS A 33 0.81 12.92 -9.01
C CYS A 33 0.86 13.01 -10.53
N ALA A 34 1.54 14.02 -11.06
CA ALA A 34 1.68 14.23 -12.51
C ALA A 34 2.39 13.06 -13.21
N TRP A 35 3.16 12.27 -12.47
CA TRP A 35 3.89 11.08 -12.95
C TRP A 35 3.31 9.77 -12.40
N CYS A 36 2.02 9.70 -12.10
CA CYS A 36 1.42 8.50 -11.50
C CYS A 36 1.62 7.27 -12.39
N HIS A 37 2.24 6.21 -11.84
CA HIS A 37 2.45 4.94 -12.54
C HIS A 37 1.19 4.07 -12.57
N ASN A 38 0.28 4.25 -11.59
CA ASN A 38 -0.91 3.43 -11.41
C ASN A 38 -2.19 4.30 -11.42
N PRO A 39 -2.50 5.01 -12.51
CA PRO A 39 -3.64 5.92 -12.57
C PRO A 39 -4.99 5.22 -12.34
N GLU A 40 -5.08 3.93 -12.64
CA GLU A 40 -6.23 3.08 -12.33
C GLU A 40 -6.47 2.88 -10.83
N GLY A 41 -5.44 3.05 -10.02
CA GLY A 41 -5.53 3.02 -8.55
C GLY A 41 -6.09 4.29 -7.93
N ILE A 42 -6.20 5.40 -8.67
CA ILE A 42 -6.55 6.72 -8.11
C ILE A 42 -8.00 6.75 -7.61
N SER A 43 -8.96 6.25 -8.39
CA SER A 43 -10.38 6.25 -8.02
C SER A 43 -10.65 5.30 -6.85
N PRO A 44 -11.42 5.73 -5.84
CA PRO A 44 -11.88 4.86 -4.76
C PRO A 44 -13.07 3.96 -5.16
N GLN A 45 -13.48 4.00 -6.42
CA GLN A 45 -14.60 3.22 -6.96
C GLN A 45 -14.13 2.31 -8.08
N PRO A 46 -14.79 1.17 -8.31
CA PRO A 46 -14.58 0.39 -9.53
C PRO A 46 -14.80 1.25 -10.78
N GLN A 47 -13.99 1.03 -11.81
CA GLN A 47 -14.06 1.81 -13.05
C GLN A 47 -13.97 0.91 -14.27
N LEU A 48 -14.74 1.21 -15.31
CA LEU A 48 -14.60 0.57 -16.60
C LEU A 48 -13.35 1.08 -17.31
N ASN A 49 -12.40 0.20 -17.59
CA ASN A 49 -11.31 0.51 -18.51
C ASN A 49 -11.84 0.50 -19.93
N ARG A 50 -11.99 1.69 -20.53
CA ARG A 50 -12.58 1.85 -21.88
C ARG A 50 -11.75 1.21 -22.99
N LYS A 51 -10.46 0.98 -22.77
CA LYS A 51 -9.59 0.35 -23.77
C LYS A 51 -9.73 -1.16 -23.79
N THR A 52 -9.90 -1.79 -22.64
CA THR A 52 -9.98 -3.25 -22.48
C THR A 52 -11.40 -3.77 -22.32
N GLY A 53 -12.37 -2.90 -22.00
CA GLY A 53 -13.74 -3.29 -21.65
C GLY A 53 -13.88 -3.96 -20.29
N CYS A 54 -12.81 -4.06 -19.50
CA CYS A 54 -12.81 -4.74 -18.20
C CYS A 54 -13.06 -3.75 -17.05
N MET A 55 -13.71 -4.22 -15.99
CA MET A 55 -13.81 -3.49 -14.73
C MET A 55 -12.46 -3.54 -13.99
N VAL A 56 -11.99 -2.38 -13.55
CA VAL A 56 -10.80 -2.22 -12.72
C VAL A 56 -11.25 -1.93 -11.29
N GLY A 57 -10.90 -2.81 -10.39
CA GLY A 57 -11.31 -2.80 -8.99
C GLY A 57 -12.28 -3.92 -8.69
N LYS A 58 -11.83 -4.83 -7.85
CA LYS A 58 -12.59 -5.96 -7.32
C LYS A 58 -12.56 -5.93 -5.81
N GLU A 59 -13.70 -6.14 -5.17
CA GLU A 59 -13.78 -6.31 -3.73
C GLU A 59 -13.26 -7.68 -3.30
N TYR A 60 -12.53 -7.68 -2.19
CA TYR A 60 -12.07 -8.87 -1.49
C TYR A 60 -12.44 -8.76 -0.02
N THR A 61 -12.88 -9.85 0.57
CA THR A 61 -12.92 -9.98 2.02
C THR A 61 -11.51 -10.22 2.57
N VAL A 62 -11.30 -9.94 3.86
CA VAL A 62 -10.03 -10.22 4.55
C VAL A 62 -9.65 -11.69 4.43
N GLU A 63 -10.62 -12.59 4.56
CA GLU A 63 -10.43 -14.05 4.47
C GLU A 63 -10.01 -14.49 3.07
N GLU A 64 -10.63 -13.94 2.03
CA GLU A 64 -10.30 -14.28 0.63
C GLU A 64 -8.88 -13.84 0.29
N LEU A 65 -8.51 -12.60 0.66
CA LEU A 65 -7.17 -12.08 0.40
C LEU A 65 -6.11 -12.85 1.19
N ALA A 66 -6.32 -13.05 2.49
CA ALA A 66 -5.38 -13.79 3.32
C ALA A 66 -5.18 -15.23 2.81
N ARG A 67 -6.25 -15.92 2.41
CA ARG A 67 -6.17 -17.27 1.82
C ARG A 67 -5.35 -17.27 0.53
N ARG A 68 -5.50 -16.24 -0.32
CA ARG A 68 -4.71 -16.12 -1.55
C ARG A 68 -3.23 -15.90 -1.25
N ILE A 69 -2.90 -15.01 -0.31
CA ILE A 69 -1.52 -14.72 0.10
C ILE A 69 -0.86 -15.96 0.70
N CYS A 70 -1.55 -16.67 1.59
CA CYS A 70 -1.02 -17.86 2.27
C CYS A 70 -0.66 -19.01 1.32
N LYS A 71 -1.20 -19.06 0.10
CA LYS A 71 -0.79 -20.06 -0.92
C LYS A 71 0.66 -19.91 -1.35
N PHE A 72 1.27 -18.75 -1.14
CA PHE A 72 2.65 -18.45 -1.51
C PHE A 72 3.63 -18.58 -0.34
N ARG A 73 3.19 -19.12 0.81
CA ARG A 73 4.03 -19.22 2.02
C ARG A 73 5.37 -19.89 1.75
N ASP A 74 5.40 -21.01 1.07
CA ASP A 74 6.62 -21.74 0.76
C ASP A 74 7.59 -20.88 -0.10
N VAL A 75 7.06 -20.09 -1.04
CA VAL A 75 7.85 -19.16 -1.85
C VAL A 75 8.44 -18.05 -0.99
N PHE A 76 7.65 -17.52 -0.05
CA PHE A 76 8.11 -16.48 0.87
C PHE A 76 9.19 -17.00 1.80
N ASP A 77 8.99 -18.17 2.38
CA ASP A 77 9.94 -18.80 3.31
C ASP A 77 11.28 -19.10 2.60
N LEU A 78 11.24 -19.61 1.37
CA LEU A 78 12.44 -19.91 0.57
C LEU A 78 13.20 -18.66 0.11
N SER A 79 12.50 -17.56 -0.17
CA SER A 79 13.10 -16.35 -0.76
C SER A 79 13.39 -15.25 0.26
N GLY A 80 12.95 -15.40 1.51
CA GLY A 80 12.92 -14.29 2.47
C GLY A 80 11.92 -13.20 2.06
N GLY A 81 10.87 -13.59 1.31
CA GLY A 81 9.87 -12.69 0.75
C GLY A 81 8.65 -12.47 1.62
N GLY A 82 7.54 -12.10 1.00
CA GLY A 82 6.28 -11.86 1.71
C GLY A 82 5.25 -11.09 0.90
N VAL A 83 4.38 -10.34 1.58
CA VAL A 83 3.37 -9.51 0.94
C VAL A 83 3.71 -8.03 1.02
N THR A 84 3.35 -7.28 -0.03
CA THR A 84 3.44 -5.82 -0.06
C THR A 84 2.06 -5.24 -0.34
N PHE A 85 1.59 -4.35 0.52
CA PHE A 85 0.40 -3.55 0.29
C PHE A 85 0.81 -2.22 -0.33
N SER A 86 0.38 -1.97 -1.54
CA SER A 86 0.73 -0.82 -2.39
C SER A 86 -0.50 -0.36 -3.20
N GLY A 87 -0.29 0.29 -4.34
CA GLY A 87 -1.34 0.60 -5.31
C GLY A 87 -1.62 2.07 -5.49
N GLY A 88 -2.84 2.51 -5.17
CA GLY A 88 -3.18 3.91 -5.04
C GLY A 88 -2.55 4.45 -3.75
N GLU A 89 -3.24 4.24 -2.63
CA GLU A 89 -2.72 4.52 -1.29
C GLU A 89 -3.38 3.53 -0.31
N PRO A 90 -2.63 2.56 0.24
CA PRO A 90 -3.19 1.54 1.15
C PRO A 90 -3.85 2.12 2.39
N THR A 91 -3.32 3.23 2.90
CA THR A 91 -3.86 3.93 4.08
C THR A 91 -5.24 4.55 3.86
N ARG A 92 -5.79 4.49 2.64
CA ARG A 92 -7.18 4.87 2.34
C ARG A 92 -8.20 3.79 2.72
N GLN A 93 -7.73 2.57 2.96
CA GLN A 93 -8.55 1.44 3.39
C GLN A 93 -7.92 0.78 4.63
N PRO A 94 -7.64 1.57 5.70
CA PRO A 94 -6.77 1.14 6.79
C PRO A 94 -7.34 -0.02 7.58
N GLU A 95 -8.66 -0.09 7.80
CA GLU A 95 -9.30 -1.19 8.54
C GLU A 95 -9.15 -2.52 7.82
N PHE A 96 -9.25 -2.51 6.49
CA PHE A 96 -9.06 -3.71 5.67
C PHE A 96 -7.59 -4.15 5.65
N VAL A 97 -6.68 -3.20 5.41
CA VAL A 97 -5.23 -3.44 5.34
C VAL A 97 -4.71 -3.99 6.66
N GLU A 98 -5.09 -3.37 7.79
CA GLU A 98 -4.74 -3.82 9.14
C GLU A 98 -5.28 -5.22 9.44
N ALA A 99 -6.58 -5.45 9.16
CA ALA A 99 -7.20 -6.75 9.39
C ALA A 99 -6.56 -7.87 8.56
N CYS A 100 -6.15 -7.58 7.32
CA CYS A 100 -5.38 -8.51 6.50
C CYS A 100 -4.00 -8.77 7.10
N ALA A 101 -3.26 -7.73 7.49
CA ALA A 101 -1.93 -7.84 8.07
C ALA A 101 -1.94 -8.71 9.35
N LEU A 102 -2.92 -8.52 10.22
CA LEU A 102 -3.11 -9.31 11.44
C LEU A 102 -3.40 -10.81 11.17
N ARG A 103 -3.97 -11.15 10.01
CA ARG A 103 -4.22 -12.54 9.61
C ARG A 103 -3.00 -13.25 9.02
N LEU A 104 -1.96 -12.52 8.66
CA LEU A 104 -0.78 -13.02 7.95
C LEU A 104 0.39 -13.34 8.92
N ASN A 105 0.10 -14.11 9.96
CA ASN A 105 1.10 -14.50 10.95
C ASN A 105 2.29 -15.23 10.29
N GLY A 106 3.51 -14.81 10.63
CA GLY A 106 4.76 -15.38 10.13
C GLY A 106 5.05 -15.08 8.64
N ILE A 107 4.27 -14.21 7.99
CA ILE A 107 4.58 -13.70 6.65
C ILE A 107 5.08 -12.26 6.80
N HIS A 108 6.23 -11.95 6.21
CA HIS A 108 6.79 -10.60 6.20
C HIS A 108 5.90 -9.65 5.40
N LYS A 109 5.53 -8.52 6.02
CA LYS A 109 4.58 -7.53 5.49
C LYS A 109 5.27 -6.19 5.26
N THR A 110 5.17 -5.68 4.03
CA THR A 110 5.66 -4.36 3.65
C THR A 110 4.48 -3.43 3.35
N LEU A 111 4.51 -2.23 3.91
CA LEU A 111 3.59 -1.14 3.56
C LEU A 111 4.31 -0.19 2.60
N ASP A 112 3.81 -0.05 1.38
CA ASP A 112 4.29 0.91 0.37
C ASP A 112 3.30 2.06 0.30
N THR A 113 3.65 3.21 0.87
CA THR A 113 2.73 4.33 1.15
C THR A 113 3.38 5.69 0.97
N SER A 114 2.60 6.67 0.56
CA SER A 114 3.00 8.08 0.63
C SER A 114 2.92 8.67 2.05
N GLY A 115 2.31 7.95 3.00
CA GLY A 115 2.07 8.45 4.35
C GLY A 115 0.98 9.52 4.44
N PHE A 116 0.21 9.78 3.38
CA PHE A 116 -0.87 10.79 3.41
C PHE A 116 -2.15 10.25 4.06
N CYS A 117 -2.12 10.13 5.37
CA CYS A 117 -3.26 9.72 6.21
C CYS A 117 -3.16 10.37 7.59
N PRO A 118 -4.24 10.35 8.41
CA PRO A 118 -4.17 10.81 9.80
C PRO A 118 -3.09 10.07 10.57
N SER A 119 -2.32 10.78 11.42
CA SER A 119 -1.20 10.21 12.18
C SER A 119 -1.62 9.03 13.07
N ALA A 120 -2.80 9.09 13.68
CA ALA A 120 -3.34 7.98 14.47
C ALA A 120 -3.56 6.70 13.64
N THR A 121 -4.00 6.85 12.39
CA THR A 121 -4.13 5.72 11.44
C THR A 121 -2.77 5.17 11.07
N PHE A 122 -1.80 6.05 10.81
CA PHE A 122 -0.45 5.65 10.46
C PHE A 122 0.23 4.88 11.59
N CYS A 123 0.20 5.40 12.83
CA CYS A 123 0.72 4.71 14.02
C CYS A 123 0.14 3.30 14.19
N ARG A 124 -1.17 3.15 13.98
CA ARG A 124 -1.87 1.86 14.08
C ARG A 124 -1.33 0.86 13.05
N LEU A 125 -1.12 1.31 11.81
CA LEU A 125 -0.57 0.46 10.74
C LEU A 125 0.90 0.09 11.01
N LEU A 126 1.72 1.00 11.53
CA LEU A 126 3.10 0.68 11.89
C LEU A 126 3.21 -0.49 12.87
N GLY A 127 2.20 -0.69 13.73
CA GLY A 127 2.16 -1.81 14.68
C GLY A 127 1.97 -3.20 14.05
N VAL A 128 1.67 -3.29 12.76
CA VAL A 128 1.35 -4.57 12.08
C VAL A 128 2.20 -4.84 10.83
N PHE A 129 3.07 -3.91 10.45
CA PHE A 129 3.98 -4.05 9.32
C PHE A 129 5.44 -4.21 9.77
N ASP A 130 6.22 -5.00 9.01
CA ASP A 130 7.61 -5.31 9.32
C ASP A 130 8.59 -4.38 8.58
N LEU A 131 8.13 -3.70 7.52
CA LEU A 131 8.91 -2.76 6.69
C LEU A 131 7.97 -1.73 6.08
N VAL A 132 8.45 -0.48 5.96
CA VAL A 132 7.75 0.58 5.23
C VAL A 132 8.60 1.07 4.05
N TYR A 133 8.02 1.08 2.86
CA TYR A 133 8.50 1.87 1.74
C TYR A 133 7.76 3.19 1.75
N TYR A 134 8.48 4.27 2.04
CA TYR A 134 7.91 5.59 2.25
C TYR A 134 8.16 6.48 1.04
N ASP A 135 7.11 6.75 0.28
CA ASP A 135 7.14 7.52 -0.96
C ASP A 135 7.12 9.03 -0.68
N LEU A 136 8.27 9.62 -0.40
CA LEU A 136 8.41 11.07 -0.27
C LEU A 136 8.49 11.71 -1.67
N LYS A 137 7.35 12.06 -2.24
CA LYS A 137 7.25 12.52 -3.63
C LYS A 137 8.06 13.79 -3.92
N LEU A 138 8.01 14.78 -3.03
CA LEU A 138 8.77 16.03 -3.07
C LEU A 138 8.90 16.59 -1.65
N ALA A 139 10.08 17.07 -1.29
CA ALA A 139 10.33 17.70 0.01
C ALA A 139 9.77 19.13 0.10
N ASP A 140 9.90 19.91 -1.00
CA ASP A 140 9.34 21.26 -1.06
C ASP A 140 7.82 21.24 -1.11
N THR A 141 7.19 21.96 -0.18
CA THR A 141 5.73 21.94 0.00
C THR A 141 4.99 22.56 -1.20
N ALA A 142 5.49 23.63 -1.77
CA ALA A 142 4.85 24.29 -2.89
C ALA A 142 4.92 23.43 -4.17
N ALA A 143 6.07 22.82 -4.43
CA ALA A 143 6.24 21.86 -5.52
C ALA A 143 5.38 20.60 -5.29
N HIS A 144 5.34 20.09 -4.08
CA HIS A 144 4.48 18.93 -3.74
C HIS A 144 3.01 19.24 -4.04
N GLN A 145 2.51 20.37 -3.55
CA GLN A 145 1.13 20.82 -3.82
C GLN A 145 0.86 20.95 -5.31
N ARG A 146 1.80 21.56 -6.06
CA ARG A 146 1.67 21.77 -7.50
C ARG A 146 1.57 20.46 -8.29
N PHE A 147 2.42 19.47 -7.95
CA PHE A 147 2.58 18.27 -8.76
C PHE A 147 1.77 17.06 -8.25
N THR A 148 1.29 17.09 -7.00
CA THR A 148 0.48 15.98 -6.43
C THR A 148 -0.94 16.41 -6.06
N GLY A 149 -1.23 17.73 -6.10
CA GLY A 149 -2.54 18.29 -5.72
C GLY A 149 -2.77 18.39 -4.20
N ARG A 150 -1.77 18.06 -3.37
CA ARG A 150 -1.87 18.10 -1.90
C ARG A 150 -0.61 18.67 -1.27
N SER A 151 -0.74 19.29 -0.08
CA SER A 151 0.39 19.63 0.76
C SER A 151 1.07 18.37 1.30
N ASN A 152 2.38 18.42 1.53
CA ASN A 152 3.14 17.32 2.14
C ASN A 152 3.28 17.43 3.67
N LEU A 153 2.67 18.40 4.34
CA LEU A 153 2.85 18.60 5.78
C LEU A 153 2.49 17.34 6.58
N GLN A 154 1.36 16.71 6.28
CA GLN A 154 0.95 15.45 6.91
C GLN A 154 1.92 14.30 6.60
N ILE A 155 2.47 14.28 5.38
CA ILE A 155 3.47 13.27 4.97
C ILE A 155 4.76 13.47 5.79
N LEU A 156 5.24 14.70 5.96
CA LEU A 156 6.44 14.99 6.73
C LEU A 156 6.24 14.70 8.23
N GLU A 157 5.07 14.99 8.77
CA GLU A 157 4.70 14.62 10.14
C GLU A 157 4.73 13.09 10.34
N ASN A 158 4.12 12.34 9.42
CA ASN A 158 4.11 10.89 9.48
C ASN A 158 5.50 10.28 9.21
N LEU A 159 6.35 10.92 8.42
CA LEU A 159 7.74 10.49 8.27
C LEU A 159 8.51 10.61 9.59
N HIS A 160 8.30 11.68 10.35
CA HIS A 160 8.90 11.84 11.67
C HIS A 160 8.40 10.75 12.65
N ILE A 161 7.10 10.46 12.66
CA ILE A 161 6.54 9.35 13.44
C ILE A 161 7.17 8.01 13.03
N LEU A 162 7.38 7.77 11.75
CA LEU A 162 8.00 6.55 11.24
C LEU A 162 9.45 6.42 11.75
N ASP A 163 10.22 7.50 11.68
CA ASP A 163 11.62 7.53 12.15
C ASP A 163 11.72 7.22 13.65
N GLU A 164 10.79 7.72 14.46
CA GLU A 164 10.73 7.48 15.90
C GLU A 164 10.15 6.10 16.26
N SER A 165 9.44 5.42 15.34
CA SER A 165 8.73 4.17 15.62
C SER A 165 9.64 2.96 15.79
N GLY A 166 10.87 3.01 15.26
CA GLY A 166 11.78 1.87 15.18
C GLY A 166 11.41 0.83 14.13
N VAL A 167 10.34 1.02 13.35
CA VAL A 167 10.01 0.14 12.21
C VAL A 167 11.00 0.40 11.07
N PRO A 168 11.65 -0.64 10.51
CA PRO A 168 12.53 -0.47 9.36
C PRO A 168 11.82 0.22 8.18
N TYR A 169 12.51 1.13 7.50
CA TYR A 169 11.93 1.80 6.34
C TYR A 169 12.97 2.18 5.27
N HIS A 170 12.48 2.41 4.07
CA HIS A 170 13.23 3.01 2.96
C HIS A 170 12.43 4.18 2.39
N ILE A 171 13.10 5.33 2.21
CA ILE A 171 12.52 6.47 1.47
C ILE A 171 12.69 6.23 -0.03
N ARG A 172 11.63 6.50 -0.79
CA ARG A 172 11.58 6.35 -2.24
C ARG A 172 11.12 7.64 -2.91
#